data_43decdd3b76e3186e980cf021e5d43d1
#
_entry.id   43decdd3b76e3186e980cf021e5d43d1
#
_cell.length_a   1.000
_cell.length_b   1.000
_cell.length_c   1.000
_cell.angle_alpha   90.00
_cell.angle_beta   90.00
_cell.angle_gamma   90.00
#
_symmetry.space_group_name_H-M   'P 1'
#
loop_
_entity.id
_entity.type
_entity.pdbx_description
1 polymer ?
#
loop_
_entity_poly.entity_id
_entity_poly.type
_entity_poly.pdbx_seq_one_letter_code
_entity_poly.pdbx_strand_id
1 'polypeptide(L)'
;VPLIEDGIDIQKFEEALNSNKNVMGVICVPRHSNPSGEVYSDQNIINIFPVGKAYSDNFLFLFDNAYLVHDFMPTREQTPVWQLAADTKTMNQAVVVTSFSKVTFGGGGLSFMAASDSNLELIKRIRGSMVICPDKINQKRHTQFFSGLDDIKNHMAKHADLIRPKFE
;
A
#
# COMPACT_ATOMS: atom_id res chain seq x y z
N VAL A 1 -3.08 -11.96 -11.00
CA VAL A 1 -2.31 -13.01 -10.32
C VAL A 1 -3.11 -13.48 -9.12
N PRO A 2 -3.27 -14.80 -8.90
CA PRO A 2 -3.95 -15.32 -7.72
C PRO A 2 -3.24 -14.95 -6.43
N LEU A 3 -4.02 -14.82 -5.34
CA LEU A 3 -3.50 -14.72 -3.98
C LEU A 3 -3.62 -16.07 -3.29
N ILE A 4 -2.70 -16.34 -2.40
CA ILE A 4 -2.68 -17.44 -1.44
C ILE A 4 -2.70 -16.83 -0.03
N GLU A 5 -2.79 -17.65 1.01
CA GLU A 5 -2.86 -17.20 2.40
C GLU A 5 -1.76 -16.19 2.80
N ASP A 6 -0.59 -16.31 2.19
CA ASP A 6 0.60 -15.48 2.47
C ASP A 6 0.79 -14.27 1.56
N GLY A 7 -0.05 -14.09 0.54
CA GLY A 7 0.07 -13.01 -0.43
C GLY A 7 0.00 -13.48 -1.87
N ILE A 8 0.88 -12.99 -2.74
CA ILE A 8 0.90 -13.38 -4.16
C ILE A 8 1.42 -14.81 -4.32
N ASP A 9 0.71 -15.61 -5.12
CA ASP A 9 1.24 -16.88 -5.64
C ASP A 9 2.44 -16.60 -6.55
N ILE A 10 3.65 -16.83 -6.03
CA ILE A 10 4.91 -16.50 -6.71
C ILE A 10 5.04 -17.23 -8.04
N GLN A 11 4.68 -18.52 -8.09
CA GLN A 11 4.77 -19.31 -9.30
C GLN A 11 3.83 -18.75 -10.39
N LYS A 12 2.59 -18.44 -10.02
CA LYS A 12 1.61 -17.85 -10.94
C LYS A 12 2.01 -16.44 -11.38
N PHE A 13 2.69 -15.69 -10.53
CA PHE A 13 3.23 -14.40 -10.86
C PHE A 13 4.34 -14.52 -11.94
N GLU A 14 5.29 -15.43 -11.75
CA GLU A 14 6.32 -15.73 -12.75
C GLU A 14 5.72 -16.20 -14.08
N GLU A 15 4.75 -17.13 -14.05
CA GLU A 15 4.05 -17.60 -15.25
C GLU A 15 3.36 -16.44 -16.00
N ALA A 16 2.71 -15.53 -15.26
CA ALA A 16 2.03 -14.37 -15.83
C ALA A 16 3.01 -13.41 -16.51
N LEU A 17 4.17 -13.16 -15.90
CA LEU A 17 5.22 -12.32 -16.49
C LEU A 17 5.83 -12.97 -17.73
N ASN A 18 6.13 -14.26 -17.68
CA ASN A 18 6.69 -15.00 -18.81
C ASN A 18 5.74 -15.04 -20.03
N SER A 19 4.43 -15.03 -19.76
CA SER A 19 3.40 -15.07 -20.79
C SER A 19 3.08 -13.69 -21.40
N ASN A 20 3.55 -12.60 -20.79
CA ASN A 20 3.22 -11.23 -21.20
C ASN A 20 4.49 -10.37 -21.30
N LYS A 21 4.76 -9.82 -22.48
CA LYS A 21 6.00 -9.07 -22.76
C LYS A 21 5.95 -7.57 -22.42
N ASN A 22 4.81 -7.03 -22.06
CA ASN A 22 4.60 -5.58 -21.87
C ASN A 22 4.08 -5.22 -20.48
N VAL A 23 4.43 -6.01 -19.45
CA VAL A 23 4.05 -5.73 -18.07
C VAL A 23 5.02 -4.73 -17.50
N MET A 24 4.53 -3.60 -17.00
CA MET A 24 5.36 -2.55 -16.39
C MET A 24 5.45 -2.66 -14.88
N GLY A 25 4.54 -3.41 -14.26
CA GLY A 25 4.50 -3.55 -12.81
C GLY A 25 3.29 -4.31 -12.32
N VAL A 26 3.16 -4.40 -11.02
CA VAL A 26 2.04 -5.04 -10.33
C VAL A 26 1.50 -4.13 -9.22
N ILE A 27 0.17 -4.12 -9.05
CA ILE A 27 -0.48 -3.47 -7.91
C ILE A 27 -0.74 -4.52 -6.85
N CYS A 28 -0.24 -4.30 -5.65
CA CYS A 28 -0.37 -5.16 -4.49
C CYS A 28 -1.17 -4.44 -3.40
N VAL A 29 -2.13 -5.12 -2.77
CA VAL A 29 -2.81 -4.64 -1.56
C VAL A 29 -2.35 -5.53 -0.40
N PRO A 30 -1.23 -5.18 0.28
CA PRO A 30 -0.53 -6.12 1.15
C PRO A 30 -1.24 -6.35 2.49
N ARG A 31 -2.21 -5.52 2.85
CA ARG A 31 -2.98 -5.66 4.09
C ARG A 31 -4.47 -5.57 3.81
N HIS A 32 -5.20 -6.61 4.23
CA HIS A 32 -6.65 -6.76 3.97
C HIS A 32 -7.00 -6.58 2.50
N SER A 33 -6.36 -7.38 1.66
CA SER A 33 -6.51 -7.33 0.20
C SER A 33 -7.99 -7.33 -0.22
N ASN A 34 -8.40 -6.38 -1.03
CA ASN A 34 -9.78 -6.28 -1.50
C ASN A 34 -9.92 -7.03 -2.85
N PRO A 35 -10.83 -8.02 -2.97
CA PRO A 35 -11.92 -8.36 -2.03
C PRO A 35 -11.62 -9.51 -1.05
N SER A 36 -10.49 -10.15 -1.14
CA SER A 36 -10.23 -11.47 -0.57
C SER A 36 -9.82 -11.46 0.91
N GLY A 37 -9.29 -10.35 1.42
CA GLY A 37 -8.97 -10.14 2.84
C GLY A 37 -7.57 -10.59 3.27
N GLU A 38 -6.76 -11.17 2.39
CA GLU A 38 -5.41 -11.64 2.74
C GLU A 38 -4.51 -10.54 3.25
N VAL A 39 -3.59 -10.93 4.14
CA VAL A 39 -2.49 -10.11 4.63
C VAL A 39 -1.18 -10.78 4.22
N TYR A 40 -0.40 -10.11 3.39
CA TYR A 40 0.86 -10.64 2.90
C TYR A 40 1.85 -10.85 4.05
N SER A 41 2.63 -11.94 3.99
CA SER A 41 3.78 -12.09 4.87
C SER A 41 4.94 -11.23 4.39
N ASP A 42 5.83 -10.86 5.32
CA ASP A 42 7.07 -10.17 4.99
C ASP A 42 7.88 -10.98 3.97
N GLN A 43 7.92 -12.31 4.14
CA GLN A 43 8.63 -13.19 3.23
C GLN A 43 8.03 -13.20 1.83
N ASN A 44 6.70 -13.13 1.69
CA ASN A 44 6.06 -13.03 0.39
C ASN A 44 6.44 -11.72 -0.30
N ILE A 45 6.39 -10.58 0.43
CA ILE A 45 6.80 -9.29 -0.10
C ILE A 45 8.27 -9.28 -0.52
N ILE A 46 9.16 -9.87 0.28
CA ILE A 46 10.58 -10.01 -0.07
C ILE A 46 10.76 -10.85 -1.34
N ASN A 47 10.01 -11.94 -1.47
CA ASN A 47 10.17 -12.89 -2.57
C ASN A 47 9.65 -12.38 -3.92
N ILE A 48 8.67 -11.46 -3.95
CA ILE A 48 8.18 -10.90 -5.23
C ILE A 48 9.18 -9.94 -5.88
N PHE A 49 10.02 -9.25 -5.12
CA PHE A 49 10.96 -8.27 -5.66
C PHE A 49 11.96 -8.87 -6.67
N PRO A 50 12.64 -10.01 -6.38
CA PRO A 50 13.53 -10.65 -7.35
C PRO A 50 12.82 -11.04 -8.63
N VAL A 51 11.57 -11.49 -8.56
CA VAL A 51 10.76 -11.89 -9.73
C VAL A 51 10.54 -10.70 -10.66
N GLY A 52 10.08 -9.57 -10.13
CA GLY A 52 9.89 -8.36 -10.92
C GLY A 52 11.21 -7.83 -11.50
N LYS A 53 12.29 -7.86 -10.70
CA LYS A 53 13.61 -7.42 -11.14
C LYS A 53 14.18 -8.30 -12.25
N ALA A 54 14.00 -9.61 -12.17
CA ALA A 54 14.42 -10.55 -13.23
C ALA A 54 13.67 -10.30 -14.54
N TYR A 55 12.42 -9.86 -14.46
CA TYR A 55 11.62 -9.49 -15.63
C TYR A 55 12.09 -8.18 -16.26
N SER A 56 12.32 -7.13 -15.45
CA SER A 56 12.82 -5.84 -15.91
C SER A 56 13.39 -5.01 -14.76
N ASP A 57 14.51 -4.33 -14.99
CA ASP A 57 15.08 -3.37 -14.03
C ASP A 57 14.13 -2.19 -13.72
N ASN A 58 13.20 -1.88 -14.64
CA ASN A 58 12.20 -0.84 -14.49
C ASN A 58 10.84 -1.36 -14.00
N PHE A 59 10.76 -2.62 -13.56
CA PHE A 59 9.52 -3.18 -13.04
C PHE A 59 9.11 -2.48 -11.74
N LEU A 60 7.83 -2.08 -11.63
CA LEU A 60 7.32 -1.35 -10.48
C LEU A 60 6.33 -2.19 -9.66
N PHE A 61 6.50 -2.15 -8.35
CA PHE A 61 5.54 -2.66 -7.38
C PHE A 61 4.82 -1.47 -6.75
N LEU A 62 3.54 -1.31 -7.05
CA LEU A 62 2.67 -0.33 -6.41
C LEU A 62 1.94 -1.00 -5.24
N PHE A 63 2.35 -0.68 -4.02
CA PHE A 63 1.72 -1.18 -2.80
C PHE A 63 0.64 -0.19 -2.34
N ASP A 64 -0.63 -0.59 -2.49
CA ASP A 64 -1.76 0.17 -1.98
C ASP A 64 -2.06 -0.23 -0.52
N ASN A 65 -1.63 0.60 0.40
CA ASN A 65 -1.82 0.44 1.84
C ASN A 65 -3.07 1.18 2.36
N ALA A 66 -4.14 1.21 1.58
CA ALA A 66 -5.39 1.87 1.98
C ALA A 66 -6.00 1.30 3.27
N TYR A 67 -5.69 0.05 3.61
CA TYR A 67 -6.24 -0.67 4.77
C TYR A 67 -5.24 -0.91 5.91
N LEU A 68 -4.10 -0.22 5.92
CA LEU A 68 -2.99 -0.42 6.86
C LEU A 68 -3.40 -0.41 8.35
N VAL A 69 -4.43 0.34 8.71
CA VAL A 69 -4.88 0.55 10.10
C VAL A 69 -6.29 0.01 10.36
N HIS A 70 -6.75 -0.97 9.57
CA HIS A 70 -8.13 -1.47 9.60
C HIS A 70 -8.27 -2.84 10.31
N ASP A 71 -7.32 -3.21 11.16
CA ASP A 71 -7.40 -4.46 11.93
C ASP A 71 -8.57 -4.40 12.92
N PHE A 72 -9.51 -5.31 12.82
CA PHE A 72 -10.62 -5.48 13.76
C PHE A 72 -10.60 -6.86 14.46
N MET A 73 -9.74 -7.76 13.99
CA MET A 73 -9.42 -9.06 14.56
C MET A 73 -7.90 -9.16 14.71
N PRO A 74 -7.37 -10.09 15.53
CA PRO A 74 -5.94 -10.37 15.57
C PRO A 74 -5.41 -10.68 14.17
N THR A 75 -4.44 -9.92 13.72
CA THR A 75 -3.90 -9.98 12.36
C THR A 75 -2.38 -10.15 12.44
N ARG A 76 -1.81 -10.83 11.46
CA ARG A 76 -0.36 -10.99 11.31
C ARG A 76 0.34 -9.63 11.44
N GLU A 77 1.40 -9.58 12.24
CA GLU A 77 2.31 -8.44 12.20
C GLU A 77 3.00 -8.37 10.85
N GLN A 78 3.20 -7.16 10.35
CA GLN A 78 3.81 -6.90 9.05
C GLN A 78 4.79 -5.76 9.19
N THR A 79 6.03 -5.99 8.76
CA THR A 79 7.03 -4.93 8.63
C THR A 79 6.58 -3.93 7.57
N PRO A 80 6.75 -2.62 7.79
CA PRO A 80 6.43 -1.64 6.76
C PRO A 80 7.08 -2.00 5.41
N VAL A 81 6.29 -2.06 4.35
CA VAL A 81 6.76 -2.46 3.00
C VAL A 81 7.97 -1.63 2.55
N TRP A 82 8.00 -0.34 2.92
CA TRP A 82 9.12 0.53 2.62
C TRP A 82 10.43 0.09 3.30
N GLN A 83 10.35 -0.44 4.52
CA GLN A 83 11.50 -1.01 5.21
C GLN A 83 11.99 -2.28 4.51
N LEU A 84 11.07 -3.19 4.13
CA LEU A 84 11.42 -4.40 3.38
C LEU A 84 12.08 -4.06 2.04
N ALA A 85 11.59 -3.02 1.34
CA ALA A 85 12.19 -2.54 0.10
C ALA A 85 13.60 -1.96 0.32
N ALA A 86 13.85 -1.30 1.46
CA ALA A 86 15.17 -0.79 1.83
C ALA A 86 16.13 -1.95 2.13
N ASP A 87 15.70 -2.92 2.94
CA ASP A 87 16.50 -4.07 3.35
C ASP A 87 16.90 -4.96 2.15
N THR A 88 16.02 -5.08 1.17
CA THR A 88 16.27 -5.83 -0.07
C THR A 88 16.92 -5.00 -1.18
N LYS A 89 17.22 -3.72 -0.94
CA LYS A 89 17.78 -2.77 -1.92
C LYS A 89 16.91 -2.62 -3.19
N THR A 90 15.60 -2.68 -3.04
CA THR A 90 14.61 -2.59 -4.13
C THR A 90 13.77 -1.31 -4.08
N MET A 91 14.20 -0.30 -3.33
CA MET A 91 13.46 0.96 -3.18
C MET A 91 13.10 1.64 -4.51
N ASN A 92 13.94 1.51 -5.54
CA ASN A 92 13.66 2.07 -6.87
C ASN A 92 12.52 1.34 -7.60
N GLN A 93 12.19 0.14 -7.18
CA GLN A 93 11.09 -0.65 -7.75
C GLN A 93 9.81 -0.55 -6.91
N ALA A 94 9.88 0.02 -5.70
CA ALA A 94 8.75 0.10 -4.79
C ALA A 94 8.14 1.52 -4.77
N VAL A 95 6.82 1.57 -4.90
CA VAL A 95 6.00 2.76 -4.64
C VAL A 95 4.92 2.36 -3.66
N VAL A 96 4.86 3.03 -2.52
CA VAL A 96 3.87 2.75 -1.48
C VAL A 96 2.90 3.92 -1.40
N VAL A 97 1.61 3.65 -1.50
CA VAL A 97 0.56 4.65 -1.36
C VAL A 97 -0.37 4.30 -0.21
N THR A 98 -0.90 5.30 0.45
CA THR A 98 -1.93 5.15 1.47
C THR A 98 -2.92 6.30 1.43
N SER A 99 -4.07 6.14 2.05
CA SER A 99 -5.14 7.13 2.03
C SER A 99 -5.94 7.16 3.32
N PHE A 100 -6.39 8.34 3.70
CA PHE A 100 -7.35 8.56 4.79
C PHE A 100 -8.81 8.41 4.36
N SER A 101 -9.08 8.09 3.10
CA SER A 101 -10.46 8.00 2.57
C SER A 101 -11.34 6.98 3.31
N LYS A 102 -10.74 5.93 3.87
CA LYS A 102 -11.42 4.89 4.65
C LYS A 102 -11.19 5.00 6.16
N VAL A 103 -10.29 5.89 6.58
CA VAL A 103 -10.01 6.20 7.98
C VAL A 103 -10.96 7.28 8.49
N THR A 104 -11.23 8.30 7.69
CA THR A 104 -12.10 9.43 8.04
C THR A 104 -13.36 9.43 7.17
N PHE A 105 -13.30 10.04 5.98
CA PHE A 105 -14.45 10.10 5.05
C PHE A 105 -13.97 10.17 3.59
N GLY A 106 -14.67 9.47 2.71
CA GLY A 106 -14.23 9.22 1.33
C GLY A 106 -14.04 10.49 0.48
N GLY A 107 -14.98 11.42 0.54
CA GLY A 107 -14.95 12.63 -0.31
C GLY A 107 -13.92 13.69 0.10
N GLY A 108 -13.29 13.57 1.25
CA GLY A 108 -12.32 14.53 1.78
C GLY A 108 -11.03 13.90 2.26
N GLY A 109 -10.71 12.69 1.78
CA GLY A 109 -9.50 11.97 2.17
C GLY A 109 -8.22 12.68 1.71
N LEU A 110 -7.13 12.40 2.43
CA LEU A 110 -5.77 12.72 2.03
C LEU A 110 -5.09 11.44 1.59
N SER A 111 -4.17 11.55 0.62
CA SER A 111 -3.34 10.44 0.18
C SER A 111 -1.87 10.80 0.34
N PHE A 112 -1.07 9.80 0.64
CA PHE A 112 0.37 9.93 0.82
C PHE A 112 1.08 8.89 -0.03
N MET A 113 2.29 9.22 -0.44
CA MET A 113 3.13 8.34 -1.25
C MET A 113 4.54 8.33 -0.69
N ALA A 114 5.14 7.15 -0.64
CA ALA A 114 6.57 6.95 -0.45
C ALA A 114 7.15 6.26 -1.68
N ALA A 115 8.24 6.78 -2.20
CA ALA A 115 9.00 6.21 -3.32
C ALA A 115 10.45 6.69 -3.23
N SER A 116 11.35 6.11 -4.02
CA SER A 116 12.72 6.61 -4.12
C SER A 116 12.78 8.05 -4.66
N ASP A 117 13.86 8.75 -4.39
CA ASP A 117 14.01 10.15 -4.82
C ASP A 117 13.84 10.30 -6.33
N SER A 118 14.40 9.38 -7.12
CA SER A 118 14.27 9.40 -8.58
C SER A 118 12.82 9.24 -9.04
N ASN A 119 12.06 8.34 -8.42
CA ASN A 119 10.64 8.15 -8.71
C ASN A 119 9.82 9.35 -8.26
N LEU A 120 10.12 9.91 -7.07
CA LEU A 120 9.43 11.10 -6.56
C LEU A 120 9.66 12.31 -7.45
N GLU A 121 10.85 12.52 -7.98
CA GLU A 121 11.13 13.62 -8.91
C GLU A 121 10.31 13.49 -10.21
N LEU A 122 10.25 12.30 -10.79
CA LEU A 122 9.43 12.03 -11.96
C LEU A 122 7.94 12.29 -11.67
N ILE A 123 7.44 11.73 -10.57
CA ILE A 123 6.03 11.86 -10.16
C ILE A 123 5.68 13.32 -9.87
N LYS A 124 6.54 14.06 -9.15
CA LYS A 124 6.35 15.50 -8.88
C LYS A 124 6.25 16.30 -10.16
N ARG A 125 7.10 16.03 -11.16
CA ARG A 125 7.07 16.72 -12.46
C ARG A 125 5.76 16.46 -13.21
N ILE A 126 5.30 15.20 -13.27
CA ILE A 126 4.03 14.83 -13.91
C ILE A 126 2.86 15.45 -13.15
N ARG A 127 2.83 15.27 -11.83
CA ARG A 127 1.76 15.76 -10.97
C ARG A 127 1.68 17.29 -10.99
N GLY A 128 2.81 17.99 -11.04
CA GLY A 128 2.87 19.43 -11.06
C GLY A 128 2.18 20.08 -12.29
N SER A 129 2.07 19.33 -13.40
CA SER A 129 1.27 19.74 -14.55
C SER A 129 -0.23 19.44 -14.43
N MET A 130 -0.62 18.57 -13.48
CA MET A 130 -2.01 18.13 -13.28
C MET A 130 -2.69 18.84 -12.11
N VAL A 131 -1.95 19.08 -11.03
CA VAL A 131 -2.47 19.61 -9.76
C VAL A 131 -1.46 20.56 -9.15
N ILE A 132 -1.87 21.80 -8.91
CA ILE A 132 -1.01 22.84 -8.31
C ILE A 132 -0.68 22.49 -6.85
N CYS A 133 -1.71 22.13 -6.06
CA CYS A 133 -1.53 21.73 -4.66
C CYS A 133 -2.67 20.80 -4.21
N PRO A 134 -2.44 19.96 -3.18
CA PRO A 134 -3.51 19.23 -2.51
C PRO A 134 -4.50 20.18 -1.84
N ASP A 135 -5.73 19.70 -1.62
CA ASP A 135 -6.79 20.45 -0.95
C ASP A 135 -6.39 20.82 0.49
N LYS A 136 -6.14 22.13 0.70
CA LYS A 136 -5.69 22.67 1.99
C LYS A 136 -6.77 22.63 3.07
N ILE A 137 -8.06 22.68 2.68
CA ILE A 137 -9.17 22.61 3.62
C ILE A 137 -9.21 21.19 4.22
N ASN A 138 -9.11 20.17 3.38
CA ASN A 138 -9.06 18.79 3.85
C ASN A 138 -7.81 18.49 4.68
N GLN A 139 -6.64 19.03 4.31
CA GLN A 139 -5.45 18.95 5.15
C GLN A 139 -5.71 19.56 6.54
N LYS A 140 -6.29 20.76 6.60
CA LYS A 140 -6.61 21.45 7.86
C LYS A 140 -7.62 20.66 8.71
N ARG A 141 -8.66 20.07 8.09
CA ARG A 141 -9.62 19.22 8.80
C ARG A 141 -8.92 18.04 9.48
N HIS A 142 -8.04 17.34 8.77
CA HIS A 142 -7.32 16.19 9.33
C HIS A 142 -6.35 16.59 10.44
N THR A 143 -5.62 17.70 10.31
CA THR A 143 -4.72 18.20 11.35
C THR A 143 -5.44 18.79 12.57
N GLN A 144 -6.71 19.12 12.46
CA GLN A 144 -7.55 19.49 13.60
C GLN A 144 -8.21 18.28 14.26
N PHE A 145 -8.46 17.21 13.50
CA PHE A 145 -9.10 15.99 13.98
C PHE A 145 -8.10 15.04 14.65
N PHE A 146 -6.89 14.96 14.12
CA PHE A 146 -5.80 14.13 14.64
C PHE A 146 -4.61 14.99 15.05
N SER A 147 -4.19 14.87 16.31
CA SER A 147 -2.97 15.52 16.82
C SER A 147 -1.71 14.68 16.54
N GLY A 148 -1.88 13.37 16.31
CA GLY A 148 -0.77 12.46 16.05
C GLY A 148 -1.21 11.03 15.76
N LEU A 149 -0.23 10.14 15.69
CA LEU A 149 -0.44 8.74 15.36
C LEU A 149 -1.34 8.00 16.36
N ASP A 150 -1.23 8.33 17.64
CA ASP A 150 -2.04 7.69 18.69
C ASP A 150 -3.53 8.03 18.55
N ASP A 151 -3.86 9.24 18.10
CA ASP A 151 -5.25 9.61 17.82
C ASP A 151 -5.81 8.78 16.66
N ILE A 152 -5.00 8.52 15.64
CA ILE A 152 -5.40 7.66 14.52
C ILE A 152 -5.63 6.23 15.01
N LYS A 153 -4.73 5.68 15.81
CA LYS A 153 -4.87 4.33 16.38
C LYS A 153 -6.14 4.22 17.25
N ASN A 154 -6.37 5.19 18.12
CA ASN A 154 -7.54 5.23 18.99
C ASN A 154 -8.85 5.37 18.19
N HIS A 155 -8.83 6.15 17.11
CA HIS A 155 -9.98 6.30 16.22
C HIS A 155 -10.28 4.97 15.52
N MET A 156 -9.27 4.29 14.99
CA MET A 156 -9.44 3.00 14.32
C MET A 156 -9.81 1.86 15.28
N ALA A 157 -9.36 1.90 16.52
CA ALA A 157 -9.82 0.97 17.55
C ALA A 157 -11.34 1.07 17.79
N LYS A 158 -11.89 2.29 17.85
CA LYS A 158 -13.34 2.50 17.92
C LYS A 158 -14.08 1.98 16.69
N HIS A 159 -13.50 2.12 15.49
CA HIS A 159 -14.05 1.51 14.28
C HIS A 159 -14.05 -0.01 14.37
N ALA A 160 -12.96 -0.61 14.86
CA ALA A 160 -12.85 -2.05 15.05
C ALA A 160 -13.94 -2.58 16.00
N ASP A 161 -14.20 -1.88 17.12
CA ASP A 161 -15.23 -2.27 18.08
C ASP A 161 -16.66 -2.21 17.48
N LEU A 162 -16.91 -1.29 16.55
CA LEU A 162 -18.19 -1.20 15.84
C LEU A 162 -18.37 -2.27 14.76
N ILE A 163 -17.26 -2.70 14.15
CA ILE A 163 -17.28 -3.61 13.00
C ILE A 163 -17.23 -5.07 13.45
N ARG A 164 -16.39 -5.39 14.43
CA ARG A 164 -16.14 -6.76 14.91
C ARG A 164 -17.41 -7.58 15.16
N PRO A 165 -18.44 -7.08 15.88
CA PRO A 165 -19.65 -7.86 16.16
C PRO A 165 -20.49 -8.21 14.92
N LYS A 166 -20.14 -7.68 13.73
CA LYS A 166 -20.83 -8.00 12.47
C LYS A 166 -20.21 -9.18 11.75
N PHE A 167 -19.06 -9.65 12.23
CA PHE A 167 -18.31 -10.78 11.67
C PHE A 167 -18.22 -11.96 12.65
N GLU A 168 -18.66 -11.80 13.90
CA GLU A 168 -18.91 -12.84 14.89
C GLU A 168 -20.35 -13.37 14.79
#